data_a2792468841f2c915c8c3547fc666415
#
_entry.id   a2792468841f2c915c8c3547fc666415
#
_cell.length_a   1.000
_cell.length_b   1.000
_cell.length_c   1.000
_cell.angle_alpha   90.00
_cell.angle_beta   90.00
_cell.angle_gamma   90.00
#
_symmetry.space_group_name_H-M   'P 1'
#
loop_
_entity.id
_entity.type
_entity.pdbx_description
1 polymer ?
#
loop_
_entity_poly.entity_id
_entity_poly.type
_entity_poly.pdbx_seq_one_letter_code
_entity_poly.pdbx_strand_id
1 'polypeptide(L)'
;MKRIARLRSVLIYLVLAAVLAMTLSLTWLRWESSLPRDEWFTERQGRIESVVAERSTTVYGQLSESVSLLSDSGLRVSFRVIRNVVVDTPLPVLVVLGGHRTGSDAVDLFGDVGDRAVVGVDYPYDGPEKARGVMTIARTIPLARQAFLDTTPAISLIFDWLVEQDWADRNKMVVIGASLGVPFAAAAAARDERISGVMLVHGAADNRLWFQVQVARRIDAEFLHYPLATVLNWLAYGPLFDTGKNIAAVSPRPVLIIGARHDERAPPGQTEVLFDAAHDPKRLRWTEGRHVQPGRTEIIAELLRIAEEELPFLTQ
;
A
#
# COMPACT_ATOMS: atom_id res chain seq x y z
N MET A 1 -52.59 -24.09 -17.54
CA MET A 1 -51.83 -23.17 -18.44
C MET A 1 -51.67 -21.75 -17.83
N LYS A 2 -52.72 -21.05 -17.39
CA LYS A 2 -52.63 -19.65 -16.86
C LYS A 2 -51.71 -19.49 -15.61
N ARG A 3 -51.64 -20.46 -14.69
CA ARG A 3 -50.74 -20.43 -13.51
C ARG A 3 -49.26 -20.52 -13.91
N ILE A 4 -48.90 -21.38 -14.86
CA ILE A 4 -47.52 -21.54 -15.35
C ILE A 4 -47.04 -20.26 -16.06
N ALA A 5 -47.92 -19.62 -16.86
CA ALA A 5 -47.60 -18.36 -17.52
C ALA A 5 -47.35 -17.24 -16.51
N ARG A 6 -48.18 -17.13 -15.46
CA ARG A 6 -47.94 -16.14 -14.34
C ARG A 6 -46.62 -16.40 -13.59
N LEU A 7 -46.32 -17.68 -13.31
CA LEU A 7 -45.05 -18.01 -12.61
C LEU A 7 -43.83 -17.65 -13.48
N ARG A 8 -43.88 -17.90 -14.78
CA ARG A 8 -42.82 -17.48 -15.73
C ARG A 8 -42.66 -15.96 -15.76
N SER A 9 -43.77 -15.21 -15.84
CA SER A 9 -43.67 -13.73 -15.80
C SER A 9 -43.08 -13.21 -14.51
N VAL A 10 -43.48 -13.74 -13.34
CA VAL A 10 -42.92 -13.36 -12.04
C VAL A 10 -41.41 -13.66 -11.99
N LEU A 11 -40.98 -14.83 -12.45
CA LEU A 11 -39.56 -15.18 -12.51
C LEU A 11 -38.75 -14.22 -13.41
N ILE A 12 -39.31 -13.88 -14.59
CA ILE A 12 -38.67 -12.90 -15.50
C ILE A 12 -38.51 -11.55 -14.82
N TYR A 13 -39.57 -11.03 -14.12
CA TYR A 13 -39.49 -9.76 -13.42
C TYR A 13 -38.48 -9.80 -12.25
N LEU A 14 -38.40 -10.91 -11.52
CA LEU A 14 -37.38 -11.08 -10.45
C LEU A 14 -35.96 -11.09 -11.02
N VAL A 15 -35.73 -11.78 -12.15
CA VAL A 15 -34.42 -11.77 -12.82
C VAL A 15 -34.08 -10.38 -13.33
N LEU A 16 -35.00 -9.68 -13.98
CA LEU A 16 -34.79 -8.31 -14.46
C LEU A 16 -34.49 -7.35 -13.29
N ALA A 17 -35.23 -7.45 -12.19
CA ALA A 17 -34.99 -6.66 -11.00
C ALA A 17 -33.62 -6.94 -10.38
N ALA A 18 -33.20 -8.20 -10.31
CA ALA A 18 -31.87 -8.58 -9.83
C ALA A 18 -30.74 -8.05 -10.72
N VAL A 19 -30.90 -8.16 -12.06
CA VAL A 19 -29.95 -7.61 -13.04
C VAL A 19 -29.87 -6.08 -12.91
N LEU A 20 -31.00 -5.41 -12.80
CA LEU A 20 -31.03 -3.95 -12.61
C LEU A 20 -30.33 -3.55 -11.31
N ALA A 21 -30.65 -4.20 -10.20
CA ALA A 21 -30.02 -3.94 -8.90
C ALA A 21 -28.51 -4.17 -8.94
N MET A 22 -28.06 -5.24 -9.58
CA MET A 22 -26.64 -5.52 -9.75
C MET A 22 -25.96 -4.43 -10.62
N THR A 23 -26.57 -4.02 -11.72
CA THR A 23 -26.03 -2.97 -12.60
C THR A 23 -25.91 -1.64 -11.85
N LEU A 24 -26.94 -1.25 -11.11
CA LEU A 24 -26.93 -0.04 -10.30
C LEU A 24 -25.85 -0.09 -9.21
N SER A 25 -25.71 -1.24 -8.54
CA SER A 25 -24.67 -1.43 -7.52
C SER A 25 -23.26 -1.34 -8.09
N LEU A 26 -23.00 -1.95 -9.24
CA LEU A 26 -21.69 -1.88 -9.92
C LEU A 26 -21.41 -0.47 -10.44
N THR A 27 -22.40 0.23 -10.96
CA THR A 27 -22.26 1.61 -11.43
C THR A 27 -21.95 2.54 -10.25
N TRP A 28 -22.66 2.38 -9.13
CA TRP A 28 -22.42 3.12 -7.92
C TRP A 28 -21.01 2.85 -7.36
N LEU A 29 -20.60 1.57 -7.28
CA LEU A 29 -19.28 1.17 -6.81
C LEU A 29 -18.16 1.78 -7.66
N ARG A 30 -18.32 1.75 -9.00
CA ARG A 30 -17.39 2.38 -9.93
C ARG A 30 -17.28 3.88 -9.68
N TRP A 31 -18.41 4.57 -9.57
CA TRP A 31 -18.47 6.01 -9.34
C TRP A 31 -17.83 6.36 -7.99
N GLU A 32 -18.23 5.70 -6.92
CA GLU A 32 -17.77 5.93 -5.56
C GLU A 32 -16.25 5.68 -5.43
N SER A 33 -15.72 4.62 -6.05
CA SER A 33 -14.29 4.30 -6.04
C SER A 33 -13.41 5.31 -6.80
N SER A 34 -14.01 6.18 -7.61
CA SER A 34 -13.33 7.17 -8.45
C SER A 34 -13.42 8.59 -7.91
N LEU A 35 -14.14 8.81 -6.81
CA LEU A 35 -14.28 10.13 -6.21
C LEU A 35 -12.92 10.62 -5.68
N PRO A 36 -12.55 11.89 -5.93
CA PRO A 36 -11.41 12.50 -5.26
C PRO A 36 -11.64 12.53 -3.75
N ARG A 37 -10.59 12.31 -2.97
CA ARG A 37 -10.66 12.16 -1.52
C ARG A 37 -9.63 12.99 -0.77
N ASP A 38 -9.06 14.01 -1.40
CA ASP A 38 -7.97 14.77 -0.80
C ASP A 38 -8.43 15.53 0.47
N GLU A 39 -9.61 16.15 0.45
CA GLU A 39 -10.22 16.76 1.65
C GLU A 39 -10.49 15.71 2.73
N TRP A 40 -11.07 14.59 2.35
CA TRP A 40 -11.34 13.49 3.28
C TRP A 40 -10.05 12.93 3.89
N PHE A 41 -8.96 12.80 3.12
CA PHE A 41 -7.67 12.38 3.65
C PHE A 41 -7.14 13.35 4.71
N THR A 42 -7.25 14.66 4.46
CA THR A 42 -6.83 15.70 5.41
C THR A 42 -7.67 15.66 6.69
N GLU A 43 -8.99 15.57 6.57
CA GLU A 43 -9.90 15.46 7.71
C GLU A 43 -9.66 14.17 8.50
N ARG A 44 -9.44 13.04 7.79
CA ARG A 44 -9.21 11.73 8.40
C ARG A 44 -7.85 11.61 9.07
N GLN A 45 -6.81 12.27 8.56
CA GLN A 45 -5.52 12.38 9.23
C GLN A 45 -5.69 13.06 10.60
N GLY A 46 -6.35 14.21 10.64
CA GLY A 46 -6.53 15.01 11.85
C GLY A 46 -5.19 15.43 12.46
N ARG A 47 -5.18 15.61 13.78
CA ARG A 47 -3.99 15.94 14.57
C ARG A 47 -3.73 14.82 15.58
N ILE A 48 -2.46 14.60 15.93
CA ILE A 48 -2.09 13.62 16.95
C ILE A 48 -2.67 14.08 18.29
N GLU A 49 -3.58 13.28 18.85
CA GLU A 49 -4.19 13.49 20.17
C GLU A 49 -3.41 12.74 21.26
N SER A 50 -2.97 11.51 20.97
CA SER A 50 -2.17 10.74 21.92
C SER A 50 -1.13 9.87 21.22
N VAL A 51 -0.02 9.64 21.94
CA VAL A 51 1.09 8.80 21.54
C VAL A 51 1.37 7.80 22.64
N VAL A 52 1.39 6.51 22.30
CA VAL A 52 1.84 5.44 23.18
C VAL A 52 3.06 4.81 22.54
N ALA A 53 4.18 4.74 23.27
CA ALA A 53 5.42 4.18 22.75
C ALA A 53 6.02 3.19 23.76
N GLU A 54 6.40 2.02 23.25
CA GLU A 54 7.10 0.98 23.99
C GLU A 54 8.48 0.76 23.38
N ARG A 55 9.51 0.73 24.23
CA ARG A 55 10.90 0.62 23.80
C ARG A 55 11.51 -0.71 24.19
N SER A 56 12.28 -1.28 23.29
CA SER A 56 13.09 -2.48 23.49
C SER A 56 14.42 -2.34 22.75
N THR A 57 15.29 -3.33 22.91
CA THR A 57 16.58 -3.38 22.20
C THR A 57 16.57 -4.59 21.26
N THR A 58 17.01 -4.40 20.03
CA THR A 58 17.17 -5.48 19.04
C THR A 58 18.38 -6.35 19.35
N VAL A 59 18.50 -7.48 18.67
CA VAL A 59 19.68 -8.37 18.78
C VAL A 59 20.97 -7.71 18.30
N TYR A 60 20.88 -6.62 17.54
CA TYR A 60 22.01 -5.80 17.08
C TYR A 60 22.33 -4.62 18.04
N GLY A 61 21.68 -4.57 19.21
CA GLY A 61 21.88 -3.47 20.16
C GLY A 61 21.21 -2.15 19.79
N GLN A 62 20.36 -2.15 18.79
CA GLN A 62 19.63 -0.97 18.30
C GLN A 62 18.33 -0.75 19.09
N LEU A 63 17.89 0.51 19.18
CA LEU A 63 16.60 0.84 19.77
C LEU A 63 15.48 0.40 18.82
N SER A 64 14.54 -0.37 19.36
CA SER A 64 13.28 -0.69 18.73
C SER A 64 12.15 -0.02 19.50
N GLU A 65 11.37 0.82 18.84
CA GLU A 65 10.28 1.58 19.44
C GLU A 65 8.97 1.24 18.71
N SER A 66 8.03 0.60 19.41
CA SER A 66 6.66 0.35 18.91
C SER A 66 5.80 1.55 19.29
N VAL A 67 5.25 2.23 18.31
CA VAL A 67 4.50 3.47 18.48
C VAL A 67 3.07 3.26 18.01
N SER A 68 2.10 3.71 18.81
CA SER A 68 0.70 3.80 18.45
C SER A 68 0.22 5.24 18.59
N LEU A 69 -0.29 5.80 17.50
CA LEU A 69 -0.87 7.14 17.45
C LEU A 69 -2.40 7.03 17.42
N LEU A 70 -3.05 7.96 18.09
CA LEU A 70 -4.48 8.24 17.92
C LEU A 70 -4.62 9.69 17.49
N SER A 71 -5.34 9.94 16.41
CA SER A 71 -5.69 11.30 16.01
C SER A 71 -7.05 11.74 16.55
N ASP A 72 -7.31 13.03 16.56
CA ASP A 72 -8.59 13.64 16.91
C ASP A 72 -9.73 13.25 15.96
N SER A 73 -9.41 12.76 14.75
CA SER A 73 -10.37 12.14 13.82
C SER A 73 -10.74 10.69 14.18
N GLY A 74 -10.13 10.12 15.22
CA GLY A 74 -10.25 8.71 15.59
C GLY A 74 -9.45 7.75 14.72
N LEU A 75 -8.52 8.24 13.88
CA LEU A 75 -7.59 7.38 13.14
C LEU A 75 -6.54 6.81 14.10
N ARG A 76 -6.40 5.48 14.10
CA ARG A 76 -5.36 4.76 14.86
C ARG A 76 -4.29 4.28 13.91
N VAL A 77 -3.03 4.53 14.26
CA VAL A 77 -1.88 4.17 13.44
C VAL A 77 -0.84 3.51 14.32
N SER A 78 -0.41 2.31 13.96
CA SER A 78 0.66 1.60 14.65
C SER A 78 1.82 1.37 13.70
N PHE A 79 3.04 1.54 14.22
CA PHE A 79 4.27 1.33 13.47
C PHE A 79 5.42 1.00 14.43
N ARG A 80 6.50 0.47 13.89
CA ARG A 80 7.71 0.20 14.65
C ARG A 80 8.89 0.91 14.02
N VAL A 81 9.72 1.54 14.86
CA VAL A 81 10.94 2.23 14.46
C VAL A 81 12.14 1.45 14.94
N ILE A 82 13.13 1.22 14.08
CA ILE A 82 14.46 0.73 14.48
C ILE A 82 15.50 1.76 14.08
N ARG A 83 16.40 2.11 15.01
CA ARG A 83 17.53 3.01 14.79
C ARG A 83 18.63 2.78 15.81
N ASN A 84 19.79 3.36 15.58
CA ASN A 84 20.84 3.38 16.59
C ASN A 84 20.42 4.18 17.84
N VAL A 85 20.91 3.76 19.01
CA VAL A 85 20.62 4.41 20.31
C VAL A 85 21.27 5.80 20.36
N VAL A 86 22.54 5.87 19.96
CA VAL A 86 23.29 7.12 19.91
C VAL A 86 23.26 7.65 18.49
N VAL A 87 22.86 8.90 18.34
CA VAL A 87 22.71 9.58 17.05
C VAL A 87 23.41 10.92 17.15
N ASP A 88 24.55 11.06 16.46
CA ASP A 88 25.34 12.31 16.46
C ASP A 88 24.76 13.35 15.50
N THR A 89 24.11 12.89 14.44
CA THR A 89 23.45 13.75 13.43
C THR A 89 22.08 13.14 13.08
N PRO A 90 21.07 13.97 12.70
CA PRO A 90 19.78 13.46 12.29
C PRO A 90 19.89 12.41 11.17
N LEU A 91 19.15 11.32 11.31
CA LEU A 91 19.20 10.15 10.45
C LEU A 91 18.23 10.27 9.26
N PRO A 92 18.62 9.83 8.06
CA PRO A 92 17.65 9.51 7.01
C PRO A 92 16.62 8.50 7.50
N VAL A 93 15.35 8.70 7.15
CA VAL A 93 14.24 7.85 7.59
C VAL A 93 13.64 7.10 6.40
N LEU A 94 13.53 5.78 6.51
CA LEU A 94 12.89 4.90 5.55
C LEU A 94 11.55 4.40 6.09
N VAL A 95 10.45 4.91 5.58
CA VAL A 95 9.09 4.49 5.95
C VAL A 95 8.64 3.39 5.02
N VAL A 96 8.48 2.17 5.53
CA VAL A 96 8.27 0.94 4.76
C VAL A 96 6.84 0.45 4.89
N LEU A 97 6.14 0.43 3.75
CA LEU A 97 4.88 -0.27 3.59
C LEU A 97 5.17 -1.62 2.95
N GLY A 98 5.14 -2.64 3.76
CA GLY A 98 5.37 -4.01 3.31
C GLY A 98 4.23 -4.57 2.47
N GLY A 99 4.43 -5.79 1.98
CA GLY A 99 3.39 -6.57 1.34
C GLY A 99 2.35 -7.08 2.36
N HIS A 100 1.39 -7.85 1.85
CA HIS A 100 0.41 -8.52 2.69
C HIS A 100 1.10 -9.36 3.79
N ARG A 101 0.79 -9.12 5.05
CA ARG A 101 1.33 -9.76 6.27
C ARG A 101 2.74 -9.33 6.69
N THR A 102 3.24 -8.22 6.24
CA THR A 102 4.56 -7.77 6.68
C THR A 102 4.43 -6.69 7.76
N GLY A 103 3.52 -5.73 7.61
CA GLY A 103 3.22 -4.71 8.60
C GLY A 103 4.49 -4.06 9.19
N SER A 104 4.41 -3.75 10.48
CA SER A 104 5.54 -3.19 11.26
C SER A 104 6.74 -4.13 11.36
N ASP A 105 6.55 -5.46 11.20
CA ASP A 105 7.64 -6.44 11.17
C ASP A 105 8.56 -6.30 9.94
N ALA A 106 8.21 -5.44 8.97
CA ALA A 106 9.09 -5.11 7.86
C ALA A 106 10.47 -4.62 8.32
N VAL A 107 10.58 -3.97 9.47
CA VAL A 107 11.85 -3.48 10.02
C VAL A 107 12.84 -4.61 10.33
N ASP A 108 12.37 -5.81 10.71
CA ASP A 108 13.24 -6.95 11.04
C ASP A 108 13.98 -7.50 9.81
N LEU A 109 13.50 -7.19 8.60
CA LEU A 109 14.14 -7.58 7.36
C LEU A 109 15.44 -6.79 7.10
N PHE A 110 15.62 -5.63 7.75
CA PHE A 110 16.78 -4.76 7.55
C PHE A 110 18.00 -5.18 8.37
N GLY A 111 17.81 -5.98 9.43
CA GLY A 111 18.91 -6.36 10.31
C GLY A 111 19.56 -5.17 11.00
N ASP A 112 20.87 -4.96 10.80
CA ASP A 112 21.54 -3.75 11.22
C ASP A 112 21.19 -2.59 10.27
N VAL A 113 20.55 -1.54 10.81
CA VAL A 113 20.09 -0.39 10.01
C VAL A 113 21.18 0.68 9.80
N GLY A 114 22.36 0.56 10.43
CA GLY A 114 23.47 1.52 10.28
C GLY A 114 23.05 2.96 10.60
N ASP A 115 23.50 3.93 9.80
CA ASP A 115 23.25 5.37 9.98
C ASP A 115 21.91 5.82 9.39
N ARG A 116 20.84 5.05 9.65
CA ARG A 116 19.48 5.37 9.21
C ARG A 116 18.46 4.90 10.24
N ALA A 117 17.25 5.41 10.13
CA ALA A 117 16.10 4.90 10.86
C ALA A 117 15.14 4.19 9.88
N VAL A 118 14.61 3.05 10.29
CA VAL A 118 13.61 2.30 9.49
C VAL A 118 12.30 2.24 10.27
N VAL A 119 11.21 2.60 9.61
CA VAL A 119 9.86 2.64 10.15
C VAL A 119 9.00 1.64 9.39
N GLY A 120 8.58 0.57 10.03
CA GLY A 120 7.63 -0.40 9.45
C GLY A 120 6.21 -0.03 9.85
N VAL A 121 5.32 0.05 8.88
CA VAL A 121 3.95 0.53 9.07
C VAL A 121 2.96 -0.61 9.08
N ASP A 122 2.11 -0.69 10.11
CA ASP A 122 0.93 -1.55 10.10
C ASP A 122 -0.19 -0.91 9.28
N TYR A 123 -0.83 -1.71 8.43
CA TYR A 123 -2.05 -1.24 7.78
C TYR A 123 -3.15 -1.04 8.82
N PRO A 124 -3.93 0.05 8.78
CA PRO A 124 -4.99 0.35 9.75
C PRO A 124 -6.22 -0.56 9.52
N TYR A 125 -6.05 -1.85 9.76
CA TYR A 125 -7.03 -2.89 9.50
C TYR A 125 -7.43 -3.63 10.77
N ASP A 126 -8.68 -3.40 11.22
CA ASP A 126 -9.25 -4.01 12.44
C ASP A 126 -10.03 -5.30 12.18
N GLY A 127 -9.91 -5.87 10.99
CA GLY A 127 -10.62 -7.08 10.60
C GLY A 127 -9.88 -8.38 10.95
N PRO A 128 -10.52 -9.54 10.74
CA PRO A 128 -9.90 -10.83 10.99
C PRO A 128 -8.78 -11.12 9.98
N GLU A 129 -7.66 -11.71 10.41
CA GLU A 129 -6.54 -12.11 9.55
C GLU A 129 -6.96 -13.08 8.42
N LYS A 130 -7.95 -13.92 8.69
CA LYS A 130 -8.47 -14.93 7.76
C LYS A 130 -9.99 -14.85 7.67
N ALA A 131 -10.49 -14.36 6.56
CA ALA A 131 -11.91 -14.39 6.25
C ALA A 131 -12.28 -15.74 5.58
N ARG A 132 -13.01 -16.59 6.29
CA ARG A 132 -13.53 -17.86 5.76
C ARG A 132 -15.05 -17.86 5.80
N GLY A 133 -15.66 -18.30 4.70
CA GLY A 133 -17.12 -18.32 4.54
C GLY A 133 -17.71 -16.98 4.10
N VAL A 134 -18.84 -17.07 3.39
CA VAL A 134 -19.45 -15.92 2.69
C VAL A 134 -19.81 -14.78 3.66
N MET A 135 -20.35 -15.09 4.85
CA MET A 135 -20.76 -14.08 5.82
C MET A 135 -19.54 -13.32 6.39
N THR A 136 -18.46 -14.03 6.71
CA THR A 136 -17.22 -13.40 7.18
C THR A 136 -16.60 -12.52 6.10
N ILE A 137 -16.54 -13.02 4.88
CA ILE A 137 -16.05 -12.23 3.72
C ILE A 137 -16.89 -10.97 3.54
N ALA A 138 -18.22 -11.07 3.56
CA ALA A 138 -19.10 -9.92 3.42
C ALA A 138 -18.89 -8.86 4.52
N ARG A 139 -18.64 -9.27 5.77
CA ARG A 139 -18.32 -8.36 6.88
C ARG A 139 -16.92 -7.79 6.80
N THR A 140 -15.98 -8.49 6.17
CA THR A 140 -14.59 -8.05 6.01
C THR A 140 -14.42 -6.99 4.93
N ILE A 141 -15.25 -7.00 3.88
CA ILE A 141 -15.14 -6.03 2.78
C ILE A 141 -15.18 -4.57 3.26
N PRO A 142 -16.15 -4.12 4.07
CA PRO A 142 -16.17 -2.74 4.56
C PRO A 142 -14.93 -2.37 5.37
N LEU A 143 -14.44 -3.29 6.22
CA LEU A 143 -13.23 -3.07 7.03
C LEU A 143 -11.98 -2.94 6.16
N ALA A 144 -11.83 -3.80 5.14
CA ALA A 144 -10.73 -3.72 4.20
C ALA A 144 -10.77 -2.44 3.35
N ARG A 145 -11.97 -2.03 2.93
CA ARG A 145 -12.17 -0.77 2.19
C ARG A 145 -11.78 0.43 3.03
N GLN A 146 -12.19 0.46 4.31
CA GLN A 146 -11.83 1.51 5.25
C GLN A 146 -10.30 1.53 5.46
N ALA A 147 -9.67 0.39 5.68
CA ALA A 147 -8.23 0.28 5.85
C ALA A 147 -7.45 0.81 4.64
N PHE A 148 -7.91 0.54 3.42
CA PHE A 148 -7.29 1.10 2.21
C PHE A 148 -7.35 2.64 2.19
N LEU A 149 -8.52 3.22 2.51
CA LEU A 149 -8.66 4.67 2.60
C LEU A 149 -7.81 5.25 3.74
N ASP A 150 -7.80 4.61 4.90
CA ASP A 150 -7.07 5.08 6.07
C ASP A 150 -5.55 4.98 5.92
N THR A 151 -5.03 4.18 4.98
CA THR A 151 -3.58 3.97 4.81
C THR A 151 -2.84 5.27 4.41
N THR A 152 -3.38 6.06 3.48
CA THR A 152 -2.74 7.33 3.07
C THR A 152 -2.68 8.35 4.22
N PRO A 153 -3.78 8.69 4.91
CA PRO A 153 -3.71 9.59 6.06
C PRO A 153 -2.90 9.01 7.24
N ALA A 154 -2.84 7.68 7.40
CA ALA A 154 -1.98 7.06 8.40
C ALA A 154 -0.50 7.32 8.12
N ILE A 155 -0.07 7.22 6.87
CA ILE A 155 1.30 7.56 6.48
C ILE A 155 1.60 9.03 6.81
N SER A 156 0.74 9.96 6.41
CA SER A 156 0.92 11.39 6.71
C SER A 156 0.95 11.68 8.21
N LEU A 157 0.15 10.97 9.03
CA LEU A 157 0.18 11.08 10.49
C LEU A 157 1.50 10.58 11.09
N ILE A 158 2.11 9.53 10.50
CA ILE A 158 3.46 9.08 10.86
C ILE A 158 4.47 10.18 10.55
N PHE A 159 4.36 10.86 9.42
CA PHE A 159 5.23 11.99 9.08
C PHE A 159 5.02 13.19 10.01
N ASP A 160 3.80 13.44 10.53
CA ASP A 160 3.57 14.44 11.58
C ASP A 160 4.35 14.09 12.84
N TRP A 161 4.39 12.82 13.23
CA TRP A 161 5.16 12.36 14.38
C TRP A 161 6.67 12.42 14.11
N LEU A 162 7.13 12.02 12.92
CA LEU A 162 8.55 11.97 12.56
C LEU A 162 9.20 13.36 12.56
N VAL A 163 8.51 14.38 12.07
CA VAL A 163 9.07 15.75 12.05
C VAL A 163 9.29 16.36 13.44
N GLU A 164 8.68 15.80 14.47
CA GLU A 164 8.87 16.20 15.87
C GLU A 164 10.02 15.44 16.56
N GLN A 165 10.68 14.49 15.84
CA GLN A 165 11.78 13.72 16.40
C GLN A 165 13.12 14.37 16.11
N ASP A 166 13.93 14.69 17.13
CA ASP A 166 15.26 15.31 16.98
C ASP A 166 16.26 14.41 16.22
N TRP A 167 16.04 13.10 16.25
CA TRP A 167 16.89 12.13 15.55
C TRP A 167 16.57 11.96 14.07
N ALA A 168 15.46 12.48 13.56
CA ALA A 168 15.03 12.33 12.19
C ALA A 168 15.45 13.52 11.31
N ASP A 169 16.11 13.25 10.19
CA ASP A 169 16.38 14.27 9.18
C ASP A 169 15.12 14.55 8.36
N ARG A 170 14.48 15.67 8.64
CA ARG A 170 13.21 16.09 7.99
C ARG A 170 13.33 16.24 6.47
N ASN A 171 14.54 16.40 5.94
CA ASN A 171 14.79 16.55 4.51
C ASN A 171 15.10 15.21 3.82
N LYS A 172 15.25 14.11 4.58
CA LYS A 172 15.67 12.80 4.08
C LYS A 172 14.70 11.71 4.54
N MET A 173 13.41 11.92 4.31
CA MET A 173 12.37 10.97 4.64
C MET A 173 11.84 10.31 3.37
N VAL A 174 12.16 9.04 3.18
CA VAL A 174 11.81 8.25 1.99
C VAL A 174 10.68 7.28 2.32
N VAL A 175 9.69 7.18 1.44
CA VAL A 175 8.67 6.13 1.53
C VAL A 175 9.02 4.97 0.60
N ILE A 176 8.92 3.74 1.14
CA ILE A 176 9.16 2.50 0.40
C ILE A 176 7.85 1.71 0.35
N GLY A 177 7.34 1.46 -0.84
CA GLY A 177 6.20 0.58 -1.06
C GLY A 177 6.64 -0.74 -1.68
N ALA A 178 6.35 -1.87 -1.04
CA ALA A 178 6.66 -3.20 -1.57
C ALA A 178 5.37 -3.98 -1.86
N SER A 179 5.22 -4.49 -3.09
CA SER A 179 4.07 -5.30 -3.49
C SER A 179 2.73 -4.56 -3.24
N LEU A 180 1.94 -4.97 -2.25
CA LEU A 180 0.69 -4.31 -1.84
C LEU A 180 0.93 -2.85 -1.41
N GLY A 181 2.09 -2.53 -0.86
CA GLY A 181 2.44 -1.19 -0.40
C GLY A 181 2.66 -0.17 -1.52
N VAL A 182 2.91 -0.65 -2.75
CA VAL A 182 3.26 0.22 -3.90
C VAL A 182 2.21 1.29 -4.20
N PRO A 183 0.91 0.99 -4.39
CA PRO A 183 -0.09 2.02 -4.68
C PRO A 183 -0.29 3.01 -3.53
N PHE A 184 -0.12 2.58 -2.29
CA PHE A 184 -0.28 3.46 -1.12
C PHE A 184 0.93 4.37 -0.92
N ALA A 185 2.16 3.87 -1.13
CA ALA A 185 3.37 4.68 -1.11
C ALA A 185 3.33 5.76 -2.19
N ALA A 186 2.93 5.42 -3.41
CA ALA A 186 2.77 6.38 -4.49
C ALA A 186 1.68 7.43 -4.18
N ALA A 187 0.54 6.99 -3.61
CA ALA A 187 -0.56 7.88 -3.25
C ALA A 187 -0.22 8.83 -2.10
N ALA A 188 0.52 8.35 -1.09
CA ALA A 188 1.01 9.19 0.00
C ALA A 188 2.03 10.22 -0.50
N ALA A 189 3.00 9.78 -1.29
CA ALA A 189 4.02 10.68 -1.83
C ALA A 189 3.43 11.73 -2.78
N ALA A 190 2.40 11.41 -3.54
CA ALA A 190 1.70 12.39 -4.39
C ALA A 190 1.04 13.53 -3.59
N ARG A 191 0.77 13.33 -2.29
CA ARG A 191 0.01 14.24 -1.43
C ARG A 191 0.81 14.86 -0.30
N ASP A 192 1.88 14.22 0.13
CA ASP A 192 2.71 14.68 1.26
C ASP A 192 4.09 15.09 0.77
N GLU A 193 4.34 16.39 0.75
CA GLU A 193 5.59 16.98 0.24
C GLU A 193 6.79 16.73 1.18
N ARG A 194 6.56 16.30 2.43
CA ARG A 194 7.62 15.93 3.37
C ARG A 194 8.35 14.65 2.96
N ILE A 195 7.73 13.84 2.11
CA ILE A 195 8.33 12.66 1.52
C ILE A 195 9.37 13.10 0.48
N SER A 196 10.65 12.98 0.82
CA SER A 196 11.78 13.46 -0.01
C SER A 196 12.04 12.58 -1.23
N GLY A 197 11.68 11.29 -1.17
CA GLY A 197 11.88 10.34 -2.26
C GLY A 197 10.97 9.12 -2.13
N VAL A 198 10.81 8.38 -3.21
CA VAL A 198 9.92 7.21 -3.29
C VAL A 198 10.65 6.01 -3.87
N MET A 199 10.52 4.86 -3.22
CA MET A 199 11.01 3.59 -3.73
C MET A 199 9.83 2.61 -3.87
N LEU A 200 9.59 2.13 -5.10
CA LEU A 200 8.52 1.19 -5.42
C LEU A 200 9.09 -0.16 -5.84
N VAL A 201 8.79 -1.20 -5.07
CA VAL A 201 9.38 -2.53 -5.20
C VAL A 201 8.35 -3.56 -5.66
N HIS A 202 8.59 -4.18 -6.81
CA HIS A 202 7.80 -5.29 -7.36
C HIS A 202 6.29 -4.95 -7.43
N GLY A 203 5.98 -3.75 -7.91
CA GLY A 203 4.62 -3.23 -8.09
C GLY A 203 4.14 -3.29 -9.55
N ALA A 204 2.96 -2.74 -9.75
CA ALA A 204 2.36 -2.55 -11.07
C ALA A 204 1.82 -1.13 -11.22
N ALA A 205 1.83 -0.60 -12.44
CA ALA A 205 1.19 0.67 -12.76
C ALA A 205 -0.35 0.57 -12.72
N ASP A 206 -0.89 -0.51 -13.27
CA ASP A 206 -2.34 -0.78 -13.32
C ASP A 206 -2.74 -1.81 -12.26
N ASN A 207 -3.43 -1.33 -11.21
CA ASN A 207 -3.92 -2.18 -10.12
C ASN A 207 -4.93 -3.23 -10.59
N ARG A 208 -5.73 -2.94 -11.62
CA ARG A 208 -6.71 -3.90 -12.17
C ARG A 208 -6.00 -5.08 -12.82
N LEU A 209 -4.91 -4.83 -13.57
CA LEU A 209 -4.10 -5.91 -14.14
C LEU A 209 -3.43 -6.74 -13.05
N TRP A 210 -2.97 -6.10 -11.97
CA TRP A 210 -2.45 -6.82 -10.81
C TRP A 210 -3.53 -7.74 -10.19
N PHE A 211 -4.76 -7.24 -9.98
CA PHE A 211 -5.87 -8.07 -9.51
C PHE A 211 -6.21 -9.21 -10.49
N GLN A 212 -6.11 -8.98 -11.79
CA GLN A 212 -6.37 -10.02 -12.80
C GLN A 212 -5.40 -11.21 -12.66
N VAL A 213 -4.12 -10.96 -12.44
CA VAL A 213 -3.13 -12.00 -12.14
C VAL A 213 -3.48 -12.74 -10.84
N GLN A 214 -3.90 -12.00 -9.79
CA GLN A 214 -4.27 -12.64 -8.51
C GLN A 214 -5.54 -13.50 -8.64
N VAL A 215 -6.51 -13.11 -9.46
CA VAL A 215 -7.73 -13.87 -9.75
C VAL A 215 -7.38 -15.12 -10.58
N ALA A 216 -6.58 -14.98 -11.64
CA ALA A 216 -6.17 -16.09 -12.50
C ALA A 216 -5.43 -17.21 -11.74
N ARG A 217 -4.70 -16.86 -10.66
CA ARG A 217 -4.03 -17.83 -9.79
C ARG A 217 -4.98 -18.65 -8.91
N ARG A 218 -6.26 -18.31 -8.82
CA ARG A 218 -7.24 -18.92 -7.92
C ARG A 218 -8.49 -19.45 -8.62
N ILE A 219 -8.76 -18.96 -9.81
CA ILE A 219 -9.98 -19.24 -10.58
C ILE A 219 -9.56 -19.67 -11.98
N ASP A 220 -9.87 -20.91 -12.37
CA ASP A 220 -9.52 -21.46 -13.67
C ASP A 220 -10.39 -20.90 -14.83
N ALA A 221 -11.58 -20.39 -14.51
CA ALA A 221 -12.51 -19.86 -15.51
C ALA A 221 -12.04 -18.51 -16.06
N GLU A 222 -11.34 -18.51 -17.19
CA GLU A 222 -10.70 -17.32 -17.79
C GLU A 222 -11.68 -16.17 -18.03
N PHE A 223 -12.92 -16.46 -18.45
CA PHE A 223 -13.93 -15.42 -18.68
C PHE A 223 -14.32 -14.62 -17.43
N LEU A 224 -14.01 -15.12 -16.23
CA LEU A 224 -14.22 -14.43 -14.96
C LEU A 224 -13.06 -13.54 -14.54
N HIS A 225 -11.85 -13.70 -15.13
CA HIS A 225 -10.66 -12.99 -14.66
C HIS A 225 -10.83 -11.47 -14.76
N TYR A 226 -11.25 -10.97 -15.93
CA TYR A 226 -11.42 -9.54 -16.16
C TYR A 226 -12.56 -8.93 -15.32
N PRO A 227 -13.80 -9.47 -15.31
CA PRO A 227 -14.88 -8.88 -14.53
C PRO A 227 -14.61 -8.91 -13.03
N LEU A 228 -14.07 -10.00 -12.48
CA LEU A 228 -13.75 -10.09 -11.07
C LEU A 228 -12.61 -9.13 -10.68
N ALA A 229 -11.56 -9.05 -11.51
CA ALA A 229 -10.47 -8.09 -11.29
C ALA A 229 -10.99 -6.65 -11.30
N THR A 230 -11.93 -6.33 -12.19
CA THR A 230 -12.54 -5.01 -12.27
C THR A 230 -13.33 -4.67 -11.01
N VAL A 231 -14.15 -5.60 -10.52
CA VAL A 231 -14.91 -5.41 -9.27
C VAL A 231 -13.97 -5.29 -8.06
N LEU A 232 -12.94 -6.13 -7.97
CA LEU A 232 -11.93 -6.05 -6.90
C LEU A 232 -11.17 -4.72 -6.94
N ASN A 233 -10.84 -4.23 -8.13
CA ASN A 233 -10.20 -2.93 -8.30
C ASN A 233 -11.09 -1.78 -7.78
N TRP A 234 -12.39 -1.80 -8.05
CA TRP A 234 -13.32 -0.80 -7.51
C TRP A 234 -13.50 -0.95 -5.99
N LEU A 235 -13.60 -2.18 -5.49
CA LEU A 235 -13.68 -2.44 -4.05
C LEU A 235 -12.43 -1.93 -3.31
N ALA A 236 -11.27 -2.01 -3.94
CA ALA A 236 -9.99 -1.54 -3.38
C ALA A 236 -9.69 -0.05 -3.69
N TYR A 237 -10.66 0.73 -4.17
CA TYR A 237 -10.43 2.11 -4.62
C TYR A 237 -9.30 2.26 -5.66
N GLY A 238 -9.17 1.27 -6.55
CA GLY A 238 -8.10 1.23 -7.55
C GLY A 238 -7.96 2.51 -8.39
N PRO A 239 -9.04 3.19 -8.82
CA PRO A 239 -8.92 4.48 -9.52
C PRO A 239 -8.30 5.59 -8.67
N LEU A 240 -8.54 5.62 -7.35
CA LEU A 240 -7.95 6.57 -6.40
C LEU A 240 -6.47 6.25 -6.15
N PHE A 241 -6.15 4.96 -6.01
CA PHE A 241 -4.81 4.43 -5.80
C PHE A 241 -4.12 3.99 -7.10
N ASP A 242 -4.50 4.57 -8.25
CA ASP A 242 -3.82 4.33 -9.53
C ASP A 242 -2.34 4.71 -9.40
N THR A 243 -1.47 3.69 -9.42
CA THR A 243 -0.04 3.88 -9.13
C THR A 243 0.61 4.76 -10.18
N GLY A 244 0.28 4.57 -11.46
CA GLY A 244 0.83 5.37 -12.56
C GLY A 244 0.49 6.84 -12.44
N LYS A 245 -0.77 7.17 -12.11
CA LYS A 245 -1.19 8.57 -11.92
C LYS A 245 -0.55 9.20 -10.70
N ASN A 246 -0.52 8.49 -9.57
CA ASN A 246 0.02 9.02 -8.33
C ASN A 246 1.54 9.24 -8.45
N ILE A 247 2.29 8.30 -9.07
CA ILE A 247 3.74 8.45 -9.20
C ILE A 247 4.14 9.59 -10.13
N ALA A 248 3.35 9.89 -11.15
CA ALA A 248 3.58 11.03 -12.03
C ALA A 248 3.56 12.38 -11.28
N ALA A 249 2.74 12.47 -10.21
CA ALA A 249 2.61 13.67 -9.38
C ALA A 249 3.75 13.84 -8.34
N VAL A 250 4.65 12.88 -8.21
CA VAL A 250 5.76 12.95 -7.24
C VAL A 250 6.87 13.90 -7.69
N SER A 251 7.10 14.05 -9.00
CA SER A 251 8.12 14.96 -9.54
C SER A 251 7.98 16.39 -8.97
N PRO A 252 9.09 17.08 -8.64
CA PRO A 252 10.48 16.79 -8.98
C PRO A 252 11.24 15.91 -7.96
N ARG A 253 10.56 15.25 -7.02
CA ARG A 253 11.20 14.37 -6.03
C ARG A 253 11.63 13.05 -6.68
N PRO A 254 12.78 12.47 -6.25
CA PRO A 254 13.34 11.28 -6.87
C PRO A 254 12.46 10.04 -6.68
N VAL A 255 12.36 9.25 -7.74
CA VAL A 255 11.60 7.98 -7.77
C VAL A 255 12.52 6.85 -8.19
N LEU A 256 12.61 5.81 -7.35
CA LEU A 256 13.27 4.56 -7.67
C LEU A 256 12.22 3.45 -7.87
N ILE A 257 12.25 2.82 -9.02
CA ILE A 257 11.40 1.65 -9.31
C ILE A 257 12.28 0.42 -9.41
N ILE A 258 11.89 -0.64 -8.70
CA ILE A 258 12.59 -1.92 -8.72
C ILE A 258 11.63 -3.01 -9.21
N GLY A 259 11.97 -3.62 -10.34
CA GLY A 259 11.28 -4.79 -10.89
C GLY A 259 11.97 -6.09 -10.52
N ALA A 260 11.27 -7.22 -10.65
CA ALA A 260 11.85 -8.56 -10.58
C ALA A 260 11.81 -9.21 -11.95
N ARG A 261 12.97 -9.78 -12.40
CA ARG A 261 13.07 -10.43 -13.72
C ARG A 261 12.12 -11.62 -13.87
N HIS A 262 11.86 -12.31 -12.77
CA HIS A 262 11.02 -13.51 -12.74
C HIS A 262 9.81 -13.32 -11.82
N ASP A 263 9.19 -12.11 -11.86
CA ASP A 263 8.03 -11.82 -11.03
C ASP A 263 6.83 -12.68 -11.44
N GLU A 264 6.38 -13.54 -10.54
CA GLU A 264 5.24 -14.42 -10.76
C GLU A 264 3.91 -13.81 -10.25
N ARG A 265 3.94 -12.59 -9.70
CA ARG A 265 2.77 -11.92 -9.11
C ARG A 265 2.40 -10.62 -9.79
N ALA A 266 3.39 -9.85 -10.25
CA ALA A 266 3.14 -8.67 -11.05
C ALA A 266 2.85 -9.05 -12.51
N PRO A 267 1.95 -8.35 -13.21
CA PRO A 267 1.74 -8.58 -14.63
C PRO A 267 3.02 -8.23 -15.43
N PRO A 268 3.33 -8.99 -16.48
CA PRO A 268 4.47 -8.69 -17.34
C PRO A 268 4.42 -7.27 -17.92
N GLY A 269 5.56 -6.59 -18.01
CA GLY A 269 5.69 -5.24 -18.58
C GLY A 269 5.19 -4.11 -17.68
N GLN A 270 4.60 -4.40 -16.51
CA GLN A 270 4.04 -3.36 -15.66
C GLN A 270 5.10 -2.54 -14.90
N THR A 271 6.29 -3.07 -14.71
CA THR A 271 7.43 -2.32 -14.14
C THR A 271 7.87 -1.22 -15.10
N GLU A 272 8.00 -1.52 -16.38
CA GLU A 272 8.34 -0.57 -17.43
C GLU A 272 7.26 0.50 -17.60
N VAL A 273 5.99 0.11 -17.64
CA VAL A 273 4.85 1.05 -17.67
C VAL A 273 4.86 1.98 -16.45
N LEU A 274 5.18 1.46 -15.27
CA LEU A 274 5.29 2.26 -14.05
C LEU A 274 6.47 3.25 -14.14
N PHE A 275 7.60 2.80 -14.68
CA PHE A 275 8.76 3.67 -14.89
C PHE A 275 8.47 4.77 -15.92
N ASP A 276 7.77 4.44 -17.01
CA ASP A 276 7.37 5.43 -18.03
C ASP A 276 6.37 6.46 -17.48
N ALA A 277 5.50 6.06 -16.56
CA ALA A 277 4.54 6.95 -15.92
C ALA A 277 5.19 7.93 -14.91
N ALA A 278 6.30 7.57 -14.29
CA ALA A 278 7.04 8.46 -13.40
C ALA A 278 7.74 9.56 -14.22
N HIS A 279 7.81 10.78 -13.68
CA HIS A 279 8.58 11.87 -14.22
C HIS A 279 9.98 11.95 -13.59
N ASP A 280 10.92 12.64 -14.24
CA ASP A 280 12.27 12.82 -13.71
C ASP A 280 12.29 13.67 -12.42
N PRO A 281 13.25 13.39 -11.51
CA PRO A 281 14.32 12.41 -11.58
C PRO A 281 13.85 11.00 -11.22
N LYS A 282 14.13 10.01 -12.07
CA LYS A 282 13.72 8.62 -11.87
C LYS A 282 14.82 7.62 -12.20
N ARG A 283 14.81 6.46 -11.52
CA ARG A 283 15.73 5.35 -11.81
C ARG A 283 14.97 4.02 -11.83
N LEU A 284 15.44 3.10 -12.65
CA LEU A 284 14.93 1.73 -12.75
C LEU A 284 16.05 0.75 -12.40
N ARG A 285 15.76 -0.17 -11.49
CA ARG A 285 16.64 -1.29 -11.12
C ARG A 285 15.88 -2.61 -11.24
N TRP A 286 16.61 -3.69 -11.33
CA TRP A 286 16.04 -5.02 -11.43
C TRP A 286 16.70 -5.95 -10.43
N THR A 287 15.89 -6.81 -9.77
CA THR A 287 16.37 -7.99 -9.07
C THR A 287 16.28 -9.18 -10.00
N GLU A 288 17.23 -10.11 -9.87
CA GLU A 288 17.29 -11.31 -10.73
C GLU A 288 16.28 -12.39 -10.27
N GLY A 289 15.65 -12.22 -9.12
CA GLY A 289 14.79 -13.21 -8.50
C GLY A 289 13.30 -13.09 -8.86
N ARG A 290 12.50 -13.71 -7.99
CA ARG A 290 11.03 -13.73 -8.02
C ARG A 290 10.48 -12.56 -7.20
N HIS A 291 9.13 -12.46 -7.12
CA HIS A 291 8.44 -11.43 -6.32
C HIS A 291 8.89 -11.40 -4.86
N VAL A 292 9.06 -10.21 -4.26
CA VAL A 292 9.48 -10.04 -2.86
C VAL A 292 8.51 -10.72 -1.88
N GLN A 293 9.06 -11.47 -0.94
CA GLN A 293 8.34 -12.11 0.16
C GLN A 293 9.27 -12.24 1.37
N PRO A 294 8.78 -12.16 2.63
CA PRO A 294 9.62 -12.23 3.83
C PRO A 294 10.53 -13.47 3.91
N GLY A 295 10.07 -14.61 3.39
CA GLY A 295 10.84 -15.84 3.37
C GLY A 295 11.88 -15.98 2.24
N ARG A 296 12.02 -14.96 1.38
CA ARG A 296 12.99 -14.96 0.26
C ARG A 296 14.19 -14.09 0.63
N THR A 297 15.03 -14.59 1.51
CA THR A 297 16.16 -13.86 2.09
C THR A 297 17.15 -13.32 1.07
N GLU A 298 17.41 -14.07 -0.02
CA GLU A 298 18.30 -13.64 -1.10
C GLU A 298 17.76 -12.39 -1.83
N ILE A 299 16.46 -12.38 -2.14
CA ILE A 299 15.83 -11.22 -2.79
C ILE A 299 15.82 -10.03 -1.85
N ILE A 300 15.54 -10.24 -0.56
CA ILE A 300 15.58 -9.18 0.45
C ILE A 300 16.99 -8.60 0.55
N ALA A 301 18.03 -9.44 0.62
CA ALA A 301 19.42 -8.99 0.66
C ALA A 301 19.79 -8.16 -0.60
N GLU A 302 19.35 -8.59 -1.78
CA GLU A 302 19.53 -7.83 -3.02
C GLU A 302 18.81 -6.47 -2.98
N LEU A 303 17.56 -6.44 -2.50
CA LEU A 303 16.78 -5.20 -2.36
C LEU A 303 17.42 -4.22 -1.35
N LEU A 304 17.92 -4.73 -0.23
CA LEU A 304 18.62 -3.92 0.77
C LEU A 304 19.89 -3.30 0.21
N ARG A 305 20.68 -4.07 -0.55
CA ARG A 305 21.87 -3.55 -1.24
C ARG A 305 21.51 -2.45 -2.25
N ILE A 306 20.46 -2.66 -3.06
CA ILE A 306 19.98 -1.63 -4.01
C ILE A 306 19.51 -0.39 -3.24
N ALA A 307 18.75 -0.56 -2.15
CA ALA A 307 18.27 0.56 -1.34
C ALA A 307 19.44 1.37 -0.76
N GLU A 308 20.50 0.70 -0.30
CA GLU A 308 21.70 1.35 0.22
C GLU A 308 22.46 2.13 -0.87
N GLU A 309 22.66 1.53 -2.04
CA GLU A 309 23.30 2.18 -3.19
C GLU A 309 22.53 3.40 -3.70
N GLU A 310 21.20 3.37 -3.64
CA GLU A 310 20.32 4.39 -4.21
C GLU A 310 19.81 5.41 -3.14
N LEU A 311 20.09 5.20 -1.86
CA LEU A 311 19.68 6.14 -0.80
C LEU A 311 20.18 7.57 -1.04
N PRO A 312 21.45 7.82 -1.48
CA PRO A 312 21.90 9.17 -1.81
C PRO A 312 21.11 9.84 -2.94
N PHE A 313 20.57 9.06 -3.87
CA PHE A 313 19.69 9.56 -4.92
C PHE A 313 18.30 9.92 -4.37
N LEU A 314 17.77 9.11 -3.47
CA LEU A 314 16.43 9.30 -2.89
C LEU A 314 16.35 10.42 -1.84
N THR A 315 17.50 10.88 -1.35
CA THR A 315 17.62 11.88 -0.28
C THR A 315 18.32 13.16 -0.71
N GLN A 316 18.33 13.44 -2.03
CA GLN A 316 18.92 14.66 -2.62
C GLN A 316 18.18 15.93 -2.25
#